data_37b1e35a8c25009965c5940bfae8ae1d
#
_entry.id   37b1e35a8c25009965c5940bfae8ae1d
#
_cell.length_a   1.000
_cell.length_b   1.000
_cell.length_c   1.000
_cell.angle_alpha   90.00
_cell.angle_beta   90.00
_cell.angle_gamma   90.00
#
_symmetry.space_group_name_H-M   'P 1'
#
loop_
_entity.id
_entity.type
_entity.pdbx_description
1 polymer ?
#
loop_
_entity_poly.entity_id
_entity_poly.type
_entity_poly.pdbx_seq_one_letter_code
_entity_poly.pdbx_strand_id
1 'polypeptide(L)'
;MAYRCYGVGHLMASEEGKIAVGYPVGSGYPIAFSVVYPERLSRWKGAQRAVGALITWAVPWGLGYVSALFYVWLPVIVGSLIACGVISVPIFLAIRIRAKGLSRFQAEDGPALERYAEYAIAAASYALFLTDDSPRQAIGESVRLEVRRGGSFGWLRAAITPVLLLPHILLLAVFAFAFTLIVPVSAVAAIVFRRYPRWLFGFTEGYLRWIARALGYWISLTDRYPPFSFG
;
A
#
# COMPACT_ATOMS: atom_id res chain seq x y z
N MET A 1 3.42 -17.27 -28.25
CA MET A 1 3.64 -18.48 -27.43
C MET A 1 2.72 -18.39 -26.22
N ALA A 2 1.79 -19.34 -26.11
CA ALA A 2 0.71 -19.30 -25.14
C ALA A 2 1.21 -19.80 -23.78
N TYR A 3 1.15 -18.97 -22.74
CA TYR A 3 1.40 -19.39 -21.36
C TYR A 3 0.10 -19.97 -20.78
N ARG A 4 0.12 -21.27 -20.51
CA ARG A 4 -0.97 -22.01 -19.88
C ARG A 4 -0.81 -21.88 -18.36
N CYS A 5 -1.73 -21.19 -17.70
CA CYS A 5 -1.80 -21.09 -16.24
C CYS A 5 -2.34 -22.42 -15.67
N TYR A 6 -1.54 -23.08 -14.84
CA TYR A 6 -2.02 -24.10 -13.91
C TYR A 6 -1.89 -23.59 -12.48
N GLY A 7 -2.97 -23.76 -11.70
CA GLY A 7 -3.04 -23.38 -10.31
C GLY A 7 -2.07 -24.20 -9.44
N VAL A 8 -1.69 -23.57 -8.33
CA VAL A 8 -0.72 -23.91 -7.28
C VAL A 8 0.60 -23.14 -7.49
N GLY A 9 0.87 -22.24 -6.56
CA GLY A 9 2.06 -21.43 -6.32
C GLY A 9 3.26 -21.64 -7.26
N HIS A 10 3.25 -21.05 -8.44
CA HIS A 10 4.40 -21.12 -9.33
C HIS A 10 5.42 -20.04 -8.98
N LEU A 11 6.62 -20.49 -8.62
CA LEU A 11 7.85 -19.72 -8.66
C LEU A 11 8.11 -19.30 -10.11
N MET A 12 7.88 -18.02 -10.44
CA MET A 12 8.36 -17.49 -11.70
C MET A 12 9.81 -17.04 -11.51
N ALA A 13 10.73 -17.75 -12.15
CA ALA A 13 12.10 -17.28 -12.33
C ALA A 13 12.07 -16.19 -13.41
N SER A 14 12.42 -14.95 -13.05
CA SER A 14 12.80 -13.93 -14.03
C SER A 14 14.20 -14.24 -14.56
N GLU A 15 14.51 -13.87 -15.80
CA GLU A 15 15.82 -14.12 -16.45
C GLU A 15 17.04 -13.57 -15.68
N GLU A 16 16.82 -12.81 -14.60
CA GLU A 16 17.87 -12.25 -13.72
C GLU A 16 18.01 -12.95 -12.35
N GLY A 17 17.46 -14.18 -12.18
CA GLY A 17 17.65 -14.94 -10.93
C GLY A 17 16.88 -14.40 -9.70
N LYS A 18 16.01 -13.42 -9.86
CA LYS A 18 15.13 -12.92 -8.80
C LYS A 18 13.88 -13.79 -8.76
N ILE A 19 13.73 -14.58 -7.70
CA ILE A 19 12.53 -15.41 -7.49
C ILE A 19 11.39 -14.46 -7.07
N ALA A 20 10.49 -14.17 -8.01
CA ALA A 20 9.24 -13.51 -7.69
C ALA A 20 8.30 -14.55 -7.07
N VAL A 21 8.03 -14.47 -5.78
CA VAL A 21 6.91 -15.19 -5.16
C VAL A 21 5.63 -14.42 -5.53
N GLY A 22 5.25 -14.52 -6.80
CA GLY A 22 4.01 -13.94 -7.30
C GLY A 22 2.87 -14.90 -7.08
N TYR A 23 1.88 -14.53 -6.29
CA TYR A 23 0.56 -15.15 -6.42
C TYR A 23 0.02 -14.81 -7.82
N PRO A 24 -0.70 -15.75 -8.47
CA PRO A 24 -1.14 -15.55 -9.84
C PRO A 24 -1.94 -14.24 -9.96
N VAL A 25 -1.61 -13.46 -10.99
CA VAL A 25 -2.36 -12.30 -11.46
C VAL A 25 -3.71 -12.81 -12.01
N GLY A 26 -4.54 -13.37 -11.14
CA GLY A 26 -5.74 -14.13 -11.53
C GLY A 26 -6.97 -13.89 -10.67
N SER A 27 -6.92 -12.93 -9.75
CA SER A 27 -8.06 -12.69 -8.83
C SER A 27 -9.28 -12.03 -9.48
N GLY A 28 -9.32 -11.84 -10.80
CA GLY A 28 -10.42 -11.15 -11.46
C GLY A 28 -10.66 -9.71 -11.00
N TYR A 29 -9.93 -9.24 -9.98
CA TYR A 29 -9.98 -7.86 -9.50
C TYR A 29 -9.11 -6.96 -10.37
N PRO A 30 -9.53 -5.72 -10.69
CA PRO A 30 -8.84 -4.84 -11.64
C PRO A 30 -7.52 -4.25 -11.13
N ILE A 31 -7.16 -4.50 -9.88
CA ILE A 31 -5.88 -4.07 -9.30
C ILE A 31 -5.12 -5.29 -8.79
N ALA A 32 -3.92 -5.51 -9.34
CA ALA A 32 -2.99 -6.54 -8.92
C ALA A 32 -1.72 -5.89 -8.37
N PHE A 33 -1.23 -6.41 -7.25
CA PHE A 33 -0.02 -5.95 -6.57
C PHE A 33 0.87 -7.14 -6.23
N SER A 34 2.15 -7.00 -6.49
CA SER A 34 3.18 -7.97 -6.10
C SER A 34 4.50 -7.29 -5.77
N VAL A 35 5.26 -7.90 -4.86
CA VAL A 35 6.61 -7.47 -4.48
C VAL A 35 7.56 -8.65 -4.64
N VAL A 36 8.72 -8.40 -5.23
CA VAL A 36 9.78 -9.40 -5.35
C VAL A 36 10.41 -9.64 -3.98
N TYR A 37 10.47 -10.91 -3.56
CA TYR A 37 11.10 -11.27 -2.29
C TYR A 37 12.61 -10.99 -2.33
N PRO A 38 13.15 -10.15 -1.43
CA PRO A 38 14.58 -9.85 -1.39
C PRO A 38 15.37 -11.03 -0.79
N GLU A 39 16.28 -11.60 -1.53
CA GLU A 39 17.13 -12.71 -1.03
C GLU A 39 18.05 -12.25 0.11
N ARG A 40 18.54 -11.02 0.04
CA ARG A 40 19.38 -10.38 1.06
C ARG A 40 19.02 -8.93 1.23
N LEU A 41 18.78 -8.52 2.48
CA LEU A 41 18.57 -7.13 2.87
C LEU A 41 19.88 -6.47 3.28
N SER A 42 20.01 -5.18 2.99
CA SER A 42 21.14 -4.37 3.41
C SER A 42 21.02 -4.03 4.91
N ARG A 43 22.04 -4.43 5.71
CA ARG A 43 22.09 -4.07 7.14
C ARG A 43 22.06 -2.58 7.37
N TRP A 44 22.77 -1.82 6.53
CA TRP A 44 22.87 -0.37 6.69
C TRP A 44 21.52 0.32 6.43
N LYS A 45 20.85 -0.01 5.35
CA LYS A 45 19.51 0.51 5.05
C LYS A 45 18.48 0.05 6.10
N GLY A 46 18.59 -1.18 6.59
CA GLY A 46 17.80 -1.70 7.68
C GLY A 46 18.00 -0.92 8.98
N ALA A 47 19.26 -0.65 9.35
CA ALA A 47 19.62 0.14 10.52
C ALA A 47 19.12 1.59 10.43
N GLN A 48 19.29 2.25 9.29
CA GLN A 48 18.79 3.61 9.08
C GLN A 48 17.26 3.68 9.25
N ARG A 49 16.52 2.72 8.70
CA ARG A 49 15.04 2.65 8.84
C ARG A 49 14.63 2.32 10.27
N ALA A 50 15.35 1.41 10.94
CA ALA A 50 15.09 1.09 12.34
C ALA A 50 15.36 2.28 13.26
N VAL A 51 16.45 3.03 13.04
CA VAL A 51 16.73 4.26 13.77
C VAL A 51 15.64 5.31 13.51
N GLY A 52 15.22 5.50 12.28
CA GLY A 52 14.09 6.38 11.94
C GLY A 52 12.80 5.97 12.65
N ALA A 53 12.47 4.69 12.64
CA ALA A 53 11.33 4.14 13.36
C ALA A 53 11.46 4.32 14.87
N LEU A 54 12.64 4.04 15.45
CA LEU A 54 12.90 4.24 16.88
C LEU A 54 12.81 5.72 17.28
N ILE A 55 13.34 6.64 16.49
CA ILE A 55 13.20 8.09 16.72
C ILE A 55 11.73 8.48 16.70
N THR A 56 10.98 8.03 15.71
CA THR A 56 9.54 8.30 15.60
C THR A 56 8.74 7.73 16.77
N TRP A 57 9.22 6.63 17.37
CA TRP A 57 8.61 5.99 18.53
C TRP A 57 9.15 6.49 19.87
N ALA A 58 10.47 6.65 20.02
CA ALA A 58 11.13 6.95 21.29
C ALA A 58 11.07 8.44 21.65
N VAL A 59 11.05 9.33 20.65
CA VAL A 59 10.94 10.78 20.92
C VAL A 59 9.63 11.11 21.64
N PRO A 60 8.45 10.59 21.24
CA PRO A 60 7.24 10.77 22.02
C PRO A 60 7.31 10.22 23.44
N TRP A 61 8.01 9.08 23.67
CA TRP A 61 8.11 8.46 25.00
C TRP A 61 9.17 9.10 25.91
N GLY A 62 10.28 9.58 25.32
CA GLY A 62 11.40 10.15 26.08
C GLY A 62 11.17 11.59 26.59
N LEU A 63 10.27 12.33 25.98
CA LEU A 63 9.91 13.68 26.38
C LEU A 63 8.68 13.73 27.31
N GLY A 64 8.51 12.74 28.14
CA GLY A 64 7.37 12.33 28.95
C GLY A 64 6.53 13.39 29.68
N TYR A 65 6.91 14.67 29.73
CA TYR A 65 6.14 15.73 30.39
C TYR A 65 5.64 16.84 29.44
N VAL A 66 6.38 17.14 28.39
CA VAL A 66 5.91 18.02 27.29
C VAL A 66 4.90 17.24 26.41
N SER A 67 4.88 15.93 26.57
CA SER A 67 4.15 15.00 25.73
C SER A 67 2.66 14.88 26.03
N ALA A 68 2.15 15.19 27.21
CA ALA A 68 0.71 15.06 27.46
C ALA A 68 -0.12 15.97 26.52
N LEU A 69 0.33 17.19 26.27
CA LEU A 69 -0.24 18.08 25.26
C LEU A 69 -0.01 17.52 23.83
N PHE A 70 1.18 16.99 23.55
CA PHE A 70 1.51 16.38 22.27
C PHE A 70 0.75 15.08 22.04
N TYR A 71 0.56 14.24 23.07
CA TYR A 71 -0.17 12.97 22.95
C TYR A 71 -1.66 13.18 22.67
N VAL A 72 -2.27 14.25 23.13
CA VAL A 72 -3.68 14.55 22.86
C VAL A 72 -3.83 15.32 21.56
N TRP A 73 -3.08 16.39 21.37
CA TRP A 73 -3.28 17.32 20.25
C TRP A 73 -2.68 16.83 18.93
N LEU A 74 -1.49 16.21 18.95
CA LEU A 74 -0.86 15.71 17.73
C LEU A 74 -1.69 14.60 17.05
N PRO A 75 -2.18 13.55 17.76
CA PRO A 75 -3.08 12.56 17.17
C PRO A 75 -4.38 13.17 16.67
N VAL A 76 -4.93 14.17 17.38
CA VAL A 76 -6.16 14.87 16.95
C VAL A 76 -5.90 15.66 15.67
N ILE A 77 -4.79 16.41 15.59
CA ILE A 77 -4.43 17.18 14.38
C ILE A 77 -4.14 16.24 13.22
N VAL A 78 -3.28 15.25 13.42
CA VAL A 78 -2.92 14.28 12.37
C VAL A 78 -4.15 13.46 11.94
N GLY A 79 -4.94 13.01 12.89
CA GLY A 79 -6.19 12.29 12.61
C GLY A 79 -7.20 13.16 11.84
N SER A 80 -7.32 14.43 12.18
CA SER A 80 -8.18 15.40 11.48
C SER A 80 -7.69 15.66 10.05
N LEU A 81 -6.37 15.80 9.85
CA LEU A 81 -5.79 15.97 8.52
C LEU A 81 -5.99 14.72 7.64
N ILE A 82 -5.79 13.53 8.21
CA ILE A 82 -6.05 12.27 7.52
C ILE A 82 -7.54 12.16 7.18
N ALA A 83 -8.44 12.40 8.13
CA ALA A 83 -9.88 12.36 7.90
C ALA A 83 -10.31 13.38 6.84
N CYS A 84 -9.76 14.60 6.90
CA CYS A 84 -9.99 15.62 5.88
C CYS A 84 -9.53 15.13 4.51
N GLY A 85 -8.34 14.54 4.38
CA GLY A 85 -7.83 13.95 3.13
C GLY A 85 -8.70 12.79 2.62
N VAL A 86 -9.09 11.88 3.51
CA VAL A 86 -9.94 10.72 3.18
C VAL A 86 -11.30 11.16 2.62
N ILE A 87 -11.82 12.28 3.09
CA ILE A 87 -13.13 12.81 2.65
C ILE A 87 -12.96 13.76 1.45
N SER A 88 -12.01 14.69 1.50
CA SER A 88 -11.89 15.75 0.49
C SER A 88 -11.45 15.23 -0.88
N VAL A 89 -10.55 14.25 -0.93
CA VAL A 89 -10.04 13.72 -2.22
C VAL A 89 -11.16 13.08 -3.04
N PRO A 90 -11.98 12.14 -2.54
CA PRO A 90 -13.09 11.57 -3.32
C PRO A 90 -14.13 12.62 -3.72
N ILE A 91 -14.41 13.60 -2.85
CA ILE A 91 -15.33 14.70 -3.20
C ILE A 91 -14.76 15.52 -4.35
N PHE A 92 -13.48 15.89 -4.28
CA PHE A 92 -12.80 16.60 -5.37
C PHE A 92 -12.84 15.80 -6.69
N LEU A 93 -12.55 14.50 -6.63
CA LEU A 93 -12.63 13.62 -7.80
C LEU A 93 -14.06 13.52 -8.33
N ALA A 94 -15.07 13.46 -7.47
CA ALA A 94 -16.48 13.46 -7.85
C ALA A 94 -16.87 14.73 -8.63
N ILE A 95 -16.39 15.89 -8.16
CA ILE A 95 -16.58 17.17 -8.86
C ILE A 95 -15.93 17.14 -10.25
N ARG A 96 -14.70 16.60 -10.35
CA ARG A 96 -13.98 16.43 -11.62
C ARG A 96 -14.73 15.50 -12.58
N ILE A 97 -15.21 14.35 -12.09
CA ILE A 97 -15.98 13.37 -12.86
C ILE A 97 -17.30 14.02 -13.35
N ARG A 98 -17.98 14.77 -12.48
CA ARG A 98 -19.21 15.47 -12.86
C ARG A 98 -18.97 16.52 -13.94
N ALA A 99 -17.86 17.26 -13.87
CA ALA A 99 -17.54 18.33 -14.81
C ALA A 99 -17.08 17.83 -16.18
N LYS A 100 -16.26 16.78 -16.23
CA LYS A 100 -15.63 16.29 -17.46
C LYS A 100 -16.30 15.04 -18.04
N GLY A 101 -17.08 14.31 -17.25
CA GLY A 101 -17.53 12.96 -17.55
C GLY A 101 -16.45 11.91 -17.23
N LEU A 102 -16.91 10.68 -16.94
CA LEU A 102 -16.03 9.60 -16.47
C LEU A 102 -14.95 9.22 -17.49
N SER A 103 -15.30 9.07 -18.76
CA SER A 103 -14.36 8.64 -19.80
C SER A 103 -13.21 9.62 -19.97
N ARG A 104 -13.51 10.91 -20.00
CA ARG A 104 -12.51 11.97 -20.12
C ARG A 104 -11.67 12.09 -18.85
N PHE A 105 -12.28 11.95 -17.68
CA PHE A 105 -11.56 11.89 -16.40
C PHE A 105 -10.57 10.72 -16.37
N GLN A 106 -10.98 9.52 -16.75
CA GLN A 106 -10.11 8.35 -16.79
C GLN A 106 -8.98 8.48 -17.81
N ALA A 107 -9.20 9.18 -18.92
CA ALA A 107 -8.16 9.40 -19.93
C ALA A 107 -7.14 10.46 -19.49
N GLU A 108 -7.60 11.59 -18.94
CA GLU A 108 -6.74 12.73 -18.60
C GLU A 108 -6.12 12.62 -17.19
N ASP A 109 -6.94 12.34 -16.18
CA ASP A 109 -6.54 12.34 -14.77
C ASP A 109 -6.08 10.94 -14.30
N GLY A 110 -6.59 9.87 -14.89
CA GLY A 110 -6.29 8.48 -14.54
C GLY A 110 -4.81 8.13 -14.49
N PRO A 111 -3.98 8.48 -15.51
CA PRO A 111 -2.55 8.17 -15.47
C PRO A 111 -1.77 8.85 -14.34
N ALA A 112 -2.21 10.04 -13.91
CA ALA A 112 -1.58 10.73 -12.78
C ALA A 112 -1.94 10.06 -11.45
N LEU A 113 -3.19 9.63 -11.30
CA LEU A 113 -3.67 8.91 -10.12
C LEU A 113 -3.03 7.53 -9.99
N GLU A 114 -2.82 6.83 -11.11
CA GLU A 114 -2.13 5.55 -11.16
C GLU A 114 -0.68 5.69 -10.69
N ARG A 115 0.08 6.66 -11.22
CA ARG A 115 1.45 6.95 -10.74
C ARG A 115 1.50 7.31 -9.26
N TYR A 116 0.50 8.05 -8.77
CA TYR A 116 0.39 8.33 -7.34
C TYR A 116 0.21 7.04 -6.53
N ALA A 117 -0.68 6.13 -6.97
CA ALA A 117 -0.91 4.86 -6.30
C ALA A 117 0.34 3.98 -6.32
N GLU A 118 1.02 3.89 -7.45
CA GLU A 118 2.29 3.15 -7.58
C GLU A 118 3.35 3.67 -6.60
N TYR A 119 3.54 4.99 -6.56
CA TYR A 119 4.50 5.60 -5.64
C TYR A 119 4.12 5.38 -4.17
N ALA A 120 2.85 5.53 -3.82
CA ALA A 120 2.37 5.33 -2.45
C ALA A 120 2.59 3.89 -1.98
N ILE A 121 2.29 2.91 -2.83
CA ILE A 121 2.48 1.50 -2.51
C ILE A 121 3.97 1.11 -2.50
N ALA A 122 4.79 1.65 -3.41
CA ALA A 122 6.24 1.46 -3.39
C ALA A 122 6.86 2.05 -2.10
N ALA A 123 6.42 3.24 -1.68
CA ALA A 123 6.85 3.86 -0.44
C ALA A 123 6.44 3.04 0.80
N ALA A 124 5.23 2.49 0.80
CA ALA A 124 4.77 1.59 1.86
C ALA A 124 5.58 0.28 1.89
N SER A 125 5.88 -0.31 0.74
CA SER A 125 6.73 -1.51 0.62
C SER A 125 8.13 -1.27 1.17
N TYR A 126 8.72 -0.12 0.88
CA TYR A 126 10.01 0.31 1.44
C TYR A 126 9.93 0.50 2.96
N ALA A 127 8.91 1.20 3.45
CA ALA A 127 8.72 1.46 4.88
C ALA A 127 8.50 0.18 5.70
N LEU A 128 7.85 -0.83 5.13
CA LEU A 128 7.59 -2.13 5.76
C LEU A 128 8.70 -3.18 5.52
N PHE A 129 9.86 -2.76 5.03
CA PHE A 129 11.04 -3.63 4.80
C PHE A 129 10.86 -4.72 3.74
N LEU A 130 9.86 -4.63 2.86
CA LEU A 130 9.64 -5.60 1.78
C LEU A 130 10.66 -5.45 0.65
N THR A 131 11.22 -4.26 0.46
CA THR A 131 12.28 -3.98 -0.51
C THR A 131 13.33 -3.04 0.06
N ASP A 132 14.56 -3.13 -0.44
CA ASP A 132 15.64 -2.18 -0.13
C ASP A 132 15.74 -1.04 -1.15
N ASP A 133 14.99 -1.15 -2.25
CA ASP A 133 15.00 -0.14 -3.30
C ASP A 133 14.20 1.08 -2.87
N SER A 134 14.71 2.27 -3.19
CA SER A 134 13.96 3.50 -2.93
C SER A 134 12.63 3.47 -3.71
N PRO A 135 11.56 4.14 -3.25
CA PRO A 135 10.25 4.05 -3.91
C PRO A 135 10.27 4.31 -5.41
N ARG A 136 11.14 5.22 -5.87
CA ARG A 136 11.29 5.52 -7.31
C ARG A 136 11.98 4.41 -8.10
N GLN A 137 12.93 3.71 -7.49
CA GLN A 137 13.65 2.58 -8.11
C GLN A 137 12.82 1.30 -8.03
N ALA A 138 12.06 1.13 -6.97
CA ALA A 138 11.23 -0.06 -6.75
C ALA A 138 10.13 -0.21 -7.80
N ILE A 139 9.60 0.91 -8.34
CA ILE A 139 8.52 0.90 -9.34
C ILE A 139 9.01 0.21 -10.63
N GLY A 140 8.33 -0.85 -11.00
CA GLY A 140 8.65 -1.65 -12.20
C GLY A 140 9.74 -2.70 -12.02
N GLU A 141 10.63 -2.55 -11.01
CA GLU A 141 11.68 -3.52 -10.70
C GLU A 141 11.25 -4.52 -9.62
N SER A 142 11.18 -4.06 -8.37
CA SER A 142 10.83 -4.90 -7.22
C SER A 142 9.37 -4.79 -6.78
N VAL A 143 8.68 -3.70 -7.17
CA VAL A 143 7.26 -3.46 -6.88
C VAL A 143 6.49 -3.28 -8.18
N ARG A 144 5.43 -4.05 -8.36
CA ARG A 144 4.55 -3.98 -9.53
C ARG A 144 3.12 -3.73 -9.08
N LEU A 145 2.52 -2.69 -9.62
CA LEU A 145 1.10 -2.38 -9.47
C LEU A 145 0.48 -2.32 -10.87
N GLU A 146 -0.41 -3.26 -11.17
CA GLU A 146 -1.15 -3.28 -12.42
C GLU A 146 -2.57 -2.80 -12.16
N VAL A 147 -2.99 -1.75 -12.85
CA VAL A 147 -4.33 -1.18 -12.73
C VAL A 147 -5.05 -1.30 -14.06
N ARG A 148 -6.11 -2.10 -14.11
CA ARG A 148 -7.04 -2.12 -15.23
C ARG A 148 -8.10 -1.05 -15.00
N ARG A 149 -7.86 0.14 -15.55
CA ARG A 149 -8.83 1.23 -15.51
C ARG A 149 -10.07 0.83 -16.28
N GLY A 150 -11.23 1.09 -15.72
CA GLY A 150 -12.48 0.77 -16.38
C GLY A 150 -13.64 0.76 -15.40
N GLY A 151 -14.81 0.46 -15.93
CA GLY A 151 -16.07 0.47 -15.21
C GLY A 151 -16.94 1.65 -15.59
N SER A 152 -18.21 1.56 -15.24
CA SER A 152 -19.20 2.59 -15.44
C SER A 152 -19.76 3.02 -14.10
N PHE A 153 -19.32 4.15 -13.60
CA PHE A 153 -19.83 4.71 -12.36
C PHE A 153 -20.06 6.23 -12.48
N GLY A 154 -21.03 6.72 -11.73
CA GLY A 154 -21.33 8.14 -11.68
C GLY A 154 -20.50 8.88 -10.64
N TRP A 155 -20.52 10.21 -10.72
CA TRP A 155 -19.89 11.10 -9.75
C TRP A 155 -20.39 10.87 -8.31
N LEU A 156 -21.67 10.47 -8.14
CA LEU A 156 -22.25 10.19 -6.82
C LEU A 156 -21.53 9.04 -6.12
N ARG A 157 -21.19 7.96 -6.85
CA ARG A 157 -20.41 6.85 -6.30
C ARG A 157 -19.04 7.34 -5.79
N ALA A 158 -18.36 8.20 -6.57
CA ALA A 158 -17.08 8.77 -6.13
C ALA A 158 -17.27 9.63 -4.87
N ALA A 159 -18.33 10.43 -4.77
CA ALA A 159 -18.61 11.26 -3.60
C ALA A 159 -18.88 10.45 -2.32
N ILE A 160 -19.57 9.28 -2.43
CA ILE A 160 -19.89 8.43 -1.26
C ILE A 160 -18.79 7.40 -0.94
N THR A 161 -17.72 7.35 -1.72
CA THR A 161 -16.58 6.43 -1.50
C THR A 161 -16.04 6.43 -0.08
N PRO A 162 -15.87 7.58 0.63
CA PRO A 162 -15.40 7.57 2.02
C PRO A 162 -16.30 6.74 2.95
N VAL A 163 -17.62 6.83 2.76
CA VAL A 163 -18.59 6.05 3.56
C VAL A 163 -18.50 4.57 3.22
N LEU A 164 -18.40 4.23 1.92
CA LEU A 164 -18.29 2.86 1.48
C LEU A 164 -16.99 2.17 1.96
N LEU A 165 -15.92 2.94 2.14
CA LEU A 165 -14.63 2.43 2.61
C LEU A 165 -14.51 2.38 4.15
N LEU A 166 -15.47 2.91 4.92
CA LEU A 166 -15.41 2.86 6.39
C LEU A 166 -15.10 1.47 6.96
N PRO A 167 -15.77 0.36 6.52
CA PRO A 167 -15.44 -0.96 7.03
C PRO A 167 -14.00 -1.40 6.69
N HIS A 168 -13.47 -1.02 5.51
CA HIS A 168 -12.07 -1.29 5.17
C HIS A 168 -11.12 -0.46 6.03
N ILE A 169 -11.40 0.83 6.22
CA ILE A 169 -10.58 1.72 7.04
C ILE A 169 -10.49 1.19 8.47
N LEU A 170 -11.63 0.75 9.04
CA LEU A 170 -11.66 0.18 10.39
C LEU A 170 -10.81 -1.08 10.50
N LEU A 171 -10.97 -2.03 9.58
CA LEU A 171 -10.19 -3.26 9.58
C LEU A 171 -8.70 -3.00 9.29
N LEU A 172 -8.39 -2.13 8.34
CA LEU A 172 -7.00 -1.74 8.05
C LEU A 172 -6.35 -1.06 9.27
N ALA A 173 -7.10 -0.27 10.05
CA ALA A 173 -6.60 0.32 11.29
C ALA A 173 -6.29 -0.74 12.36
N VAL A 174 -7.13 -1.78 12.50
CA VAL A 174 -6.86 -2.92 13.39
C VAL A 174 -5.56 -3.63 12.97
N PHE A 175 -5.40 -3.90 11.68
CA PHE A 175 -4.15 -4.49 11.18
C PHE A 175 -2.96 -3.55 11.31
N ALA A 176 -3.12 -2.24 11.11
CA ALA A 176 -2.07 -1.26 11.32
C ALA A 176 -1.56 -1.30 12.77
N PHE A 177 -2.43 -1.51 13.74
CA PHE A 177 -2.02 -1.73 15.12
C PHE A 177 -1.13 -2.98 15.27
N ALA A 178 -1.47 -4.10 14.60
CA ALA A 178 -0.61 -5.29 14.59
C ALA A 178 0.77 -5.01 13.96
N PHE A 179 0.83 -4.13 12.95
CA PHE A 179 2.10 -3.72 12.33
C PHE A 179 3.01 -2.93 13.26
N THR A 180 2.52 -2.35 14.34
CA THR A 180 3.36 -1.73 15.37
C THR A 180 4.32 -2.74 16.01
N LEU A 181 3.95 -4.02 16.04
CA LEU A 181 4.80 -5.11 16.53
C LEU A 181 5.58 -5.76 15.37
N ILE A 182 4.99 -5.87 14.21
CA ILE A 182 5.60 -6.50 13.02
C ILE A 182 6.82 -5.71 12.52
N VAL A 183 6.73 -4.38 12.47
CA VAL A 183 7.82 -3.52 11.97
C VAL A 183 9.11 -3.67 12.78
N PRO A 184 9.13 -3.62 14.13
CA PRO A 184 10.34 -3.88 14.92
C PRO A 184 10.91 -5.27 14.68
N VAL A 185 10.07 -6.31 14.62
CA VAL A 185 10.51 -7.69 14.35
C VAL A 185 11.16 -7.78 12.96
N SER A 186 10.57 -7.15 11.97
CA SER A 186 11.10 -7.08 10.60
C SER A 186 12.44 -6.35 10.56
N ALA A 187 12.56 -5.24 11.30
CA ALA A 187 13.79 -4.48 11.39
C ALA A 187 14.93 -5.30 12.02
N VAL A 188 14.65 -6.00 13.12
CA VAL A 188 15.62 -6.91 13.76
C VAL A 188 16.00 -8.03 12.80
N ALA A 189 15.04 -8.66 12.14
CA ALA A 189 15.29 -9.71 11.16
C ALA A 189 16.16 -9.24 9.99
N ALA A 190 15.89 -8.04 9.47
CA ALA A 190 16.69 -7.44 8.40
C ALA A 190 18.14 -7.16 8.82
N ILE A 191 18.36 -6.66 10.05
CA ILE A 191 19.67 -6.29 10.55
C ILE A 191 20.49 -7.53 10.94
N VAL A 192 19.88 -8.46 11.69
CA VAL A 192 20.57 -9.64 12.27
C VAL A 192 20.72 -10.73 11.21
N PHE A 193 19.63 -11.15 10.62
CA PHE A 193 19.60 -12.31 9.72
C PHE A 193 19.78 -11.93 8.25
N ARG A 194 19.72 -10.63 7.88
CA ARG A 194 19.76 -10.14 6.49
C ARG A 194 18.68 -10.78 5.59
N ARG A 195 17.62 -11.30 6.20
CA ARG A 195 16.52 -11.97 5.51
C ARG A 195 15.20 -11.60 6.16
N TYR A 196 14.19 -11.43 5.34
CA TYR A 196 12.82 -11.27 5.82
C TYR A 196 12.18 -12.66 6.00
N PRO A 197 11.56 -12.98 7.15
CA PRO A 197 10.85 -14.25 7.30
C PRO A 197 9.76 -14.40 6.22
N ARG A 198 9.76 -15.52 5.48
CA ARG A 198 8.84 -15.70 4.33
C ARG A 198 7.36 -15.59 4.69
N TRP A 199 6.97 -16.13 5.86
CA TRP A 199 5.59 -16.07 6.34
C TRP A 199 5.16 -14.62 6.62
N LEU A 200 6.05 -13.83 7.20
CA LEU A 200 5.82 -12.43 7.52
C LEU A 200 5.80 -11.57 6.24
N PHE A 201 6.66 -11.91 5.27
CA PHE A 201 6.66 -11.29 3.95
C PHE A 201 5.31 -11.47 3.25
N GLY A 202 4.82 -12.71 3.16
CA GLY A 202 3.53 -12.99 2.52
C GLY A 202 2.35 -12.31 3.21
N PHE A 203 2.37 -12.24 4.56
CA PHE A 203 1.36 -11.51 5.32
C PHE A 203 1.39 -10.00 5.03
N THR A 204 2.58 -9.40 5.04
CA THR A 204 2.76 -7.97 4.78
C THR A 204 2.43 -7.62 3.33
N GLU A 205 2.83 -8.47 2.38
CA GLU A 205 2.47 -8.31 0.96
C GLU A 205 0.95 -8.39 0.76
N GLY A 206 0.28 -9.37 1.38
CA GLY A 206 -1.19 -9.49 1.34
C GLY A 206 -1.90 -8.26 1.90
N TYR A 207 -1.39 -7.72 3.01
CA TYR A 207 -1.91 -6.48 3.59
C TYR A 207 -1.74 -5.29 2.63
N LEU A 208 -0.57 -5.12 2.00
CA LEU A 208 -0.35 -4.07 1.02
C LEU A 208 -1.20 -4.26 -0.24
N ARG A 209 -1.44 -5.50 -0.66
CA ARG A 209 -2.36 -5.82 -1.76
C ARG A 209 -3.78 -5.35 -1.46
N TRP A 210 -4.24 -5.58 -0.24
CA TRP A 210 -5.54 -5.06 0.19
C TRP A 210 -5.58 -3.53 0.22
N ILE A 211 -4.53 -2.86 0.75
CA ILE A 211 -4.39 -1.40 0.71
C ILE A 211 -4.40 -0.89 -0.74
N ALA A 212 -3.68 -1.53 -1.66
CA ALA A 212 -3.64 -1.13 -3.06
C ALA A 212 -5.03 -1.16 -3.72
N ARG A 213 -5.82 -2.20 -3.42
CA ARG A 213 -7.20 -2.33 -3.90
C ARG A 213 -8.12 -1.25 -3.31
N ALA A 214 -8.02 -1.01 -2.00
CA ALA A 214 -8.78 0.04 -1.32
C ALA A 214 -8.39 1.44 -1.82
N LEU A 215 -7.09 1.68 -2.04
CA LEU A 215 -6.56 2.93 -2.59
C LEU A 215 -7.09 3.18 -4.00
N GLY A 216 -7.02 2.19 -4.91
CA GLY A 216 -7.52 2.35 -6.27
C GLY A 216 -9.03 2.59 -6.34
N TYR A 217 -9.80 1.98 -5.43
CA TYR A 217 -11.22 2.29 -5.28
C TYR A 217 -11.43 3.72 -4.74
N TRP A 218 -10.64 4.14 -3.75
CA TRP A 218 -10.71 5.46 -3.14
C TRP A 218 -10.41 6.59 -4.13
N ILE A 219 -9.39 6.42 -4.98
CA ILE A 219 -9.04 7.41 -6.02
C ILE A 219 -9.82 7.22 -7.33
N SER A 220 -10.87 6.41 -7.33
CA SER A 220 -11.78 6.23 -8.47
C SER A 220 -11.13 5.67 -9.74
N LEU A 221 -10.11 4.81 -9.62
CA LEU A 221 -9.53 4.07 -10.75
C LEU A 221 -10.37 2.86 -11.15
N THR A 222 -11.16 2.30 -10.25
CA THR A 222 -12.04 1.14 -10.48
C THR A 222 -13.41 1.35 -9.87
N ASP A 223 -14.42 0.69 -10.43
CA ASP A 223 -15.79 0.64 -9.92
C ASP A 223 -16.03 -0.55 -8.97
N ARG A 224 -15.17 -1.56 -9.03
CA ARG A 224 -15.32 -2.76 -8.19
C ARG A 224 -14.96 -2.48 -6.75
N TYR A 225 -15.87 -2.87 -5.84
CA TYR A 225 -15.63 -2.78 -4.40
C TYR A 225 -14.49 -3.73 -3.99
N PRO A 226 -13.52 -3.29 -3.18
CA PRO A 226 -12.39 -4.13 -2.79
C PRO A 226 -12.85 -5.32 -1.95
N PRO A 227 -12.36 -6.54 -2.22
CA PRO A 227 -12.65 -7.69 -1.39
C PRO A 227 -11.90 -7.61 -0.05
N PHE A 228 -12.52 -8.16 1.01
CA PHE A 228 -11.89 -8.32 2.32
C PHE A 228 -10.95 -9.54 2.30
N SER A 229 -9.88 -9.49 1.52
CA SER A 229 -8.96 -10.61 1.38
C SER A 229 -7.53 -10.16 1.10
N PHE A 230 -6.57 -10.95 1.58
CA PHE A 230 -5.15 -10.80 1.29
C PHE A 230 -4.72 -11.46 -0.04
N GLY A 231 -5.58 -12.26 -0.63
CA GLY A 231 -5.32 -13.03 -1.86
C GLY A 231 -5.91 -12.41 -3.12
#